data_01abb02a4d073d7d6f206a88c4f39eaa
#
_entry.id   01abb02a4d073d7d6f206a88c4f39eaa
#
_cell.length_a   1.000
_cell.length_b   1.000
_cell.length_c   1.000
_cell.angle_alpha   90.00
_cell.angle_beta   90.00
_cell.angle_gamma   90.00
#
_symmetry.space_group_name_H-M   'P 1'
#
loop_
_entity.id
_entity.type
_entity.pdbx_description
1 polymer ?
#
loop_
_entity_poly.entity_id
_entity_poly.type
_entity_poly.pdbx_seq_one_letter_code
_entity_poly.pdbx_strand_id
1 'polypeptide(L)'
;PLIDCNTQISGYGLLAGSGSSYGTYFCRLKNWDERKGKGQDVNSVIGMLYQQTAKVKDAQIFIFAPPMITGYGATSGFEMHLEDKTGGDLNQFFGITQEFMGKLMQRPEVAVVQTSFNPTFPQYMADVDAAKCKQAGISPSTVLTTLQGYYGGMYVSNFNRFGKLYRVYIQADPQDRIN
;
A
#
# COMPACT_ATOMS: atom_id res chain seq x y z
N PRO A 1 -8.95 9.55 22.87
CA PRO A 1 -10.19 9.08 23.54
C PRO A 1 -11.40 8.97 22.61
N LEU A 2 -11.32 9.38 21.32
CA LEU A 2 -12.40 9.24 20.33
C LEU A 2 -12.34 7.93 19.54
N ILE A 3 -11.16 7.29 19.48
CA ILE A 3 -10.98 5.99 18.84
C ILE A 3 -11.24 4.91 19.88
N ASP A 4 -12.10 3.96 19.52
CA ASP A 4 -12.45 2.81 20.36
C ASP A 4 -11.42 1.67 20.15
N CYS A 5 -11.17 1.31 18.91
CA CYS A 5 -10.14 0.34 18.57
C CYS A 5 -9.49 0.67 17.22
N ASN A 6 -8.30 0.12 17.02
CA ASN A 6 -7.62 0.14 15.72
C ASN A 6 -7.17 -1.26 15.34
N THR A 7 -7.16 -1.53 14.05
CA THR A 7 -6.59 -2.75 13.46
C THR A 7 -5.54 -2.35 12.45
N GLN A 8 -4.34 -2.88 12.60
CA GLN A 8 -3.24 -2.64 11.68
C GLN A 8 -3.05 -3.85 10.76
N ILE A 9 -2.87 -3.58 9.47
CA ILE A 9 -2.45 -4.56 8.48
C ILE A 9 -1.14 -4.07 7.89
N SER A 10 -0.04 -4.76 8.19
CA SER A 10 1.27 -4.48 7.61
C SER A 10 1.43 -5.20 6.28
N GLY A 11 2.14 -4.57 5.34
CA GLY A 11 2.36 -5.13 4.01
C GLY A 11 1.19 -4.96 3.04
N TYR A 12 0.19 -4.18 3.41
CA TYR A 12 -0.98 -3.92 2.57
C TYR A 12 -1.42 -2.45 2.64
N GLY A 13 -1.52 -1.83 1.49
CA GLY A 13 -2.11 -0.49 1.30
C GLY A 13 -3.46 -0.61 0.62
N LEU A 14 -4.52 -0.06 1.23
CA LEU A 14 -5.88 -0.14 0.68
C LEU A 14 -5.98 0.46 -0.74
N LEU A 15 -5.20 1.51 -1.04
CA LEU A 15 -5.17 2.18 -2.33
C LEU A 15 -4.01 1.72 -3.23
N ALA A 16 -2.92 1.23 -2.62
CA ALA A 16 -1.67 0.94 -3.33
C ALA A 16 -1.43 -0.57 -3.57
N GLY A 17 -2.22 -1.44 -2.92
CA GLY A 17 -2.05 -2.89 -3.01
C GLY A 17 -1.03 -3.46 -2.02
N SER A 18 -0.44 -4.60 -2.34
CA SER A 18 0.49 -5.30 -1.45
C SER A 18 1.93 -4.85 -1.67
N GLY A 19 2.67 -4.67 -0.56
CA GLY A 19 4.09 -4.31 -0.59
C GLY A 19 4.64 -4.10 0.82
N SER A 20 5.90 -4.43 1.04
CA SER A 20 6.55 -4.39 2.36
C SER A 20 6.60 -3.00 3.00
N SER A 21 6.52 -1.95 2.20
CA SER A 21 6.51 -0.55 2.64
C SER A 21 5.11 0.01 2.93
N TYR A 22 4.06 -0.80 2.76
CA TYR A 22 2.69 -0.37 2.98
C TYR A 22 2.15 -0.84 4.32
N GLY A 23 1.23 -0.05 4.85
CA GLY A 23 0.45 -0.40 6.05
C GLY A 23 -0.91 0.29 6.01
N THR A 24 -1.92 -0.42 6.47
CA THR A 24 -3.28 0.13 6.59
C THR A 24 -3.73 0.04 8.04
N TYR A 25 -4.34 1.12 8.51
CA TYR A 25 -4.96 1.20 9.82
C TYR A 25 -6.46 1.41 9.66
N PHE A 26 -7.24 0.51 10.22
CA PHE A 26 -8.68 0.68 10.37
C PHE A 26 -8.97 1.19 11.77
N CYS A 27 -9.36 2.45 11.88
CA CYS A 27 -9.68 3.09 13.16
C CYS A 27 -11.20 3.14 13.34
N ARG A 28 -11.72 2.37 14.28
CA ARG A 28 -13.12 2.46 14.67
C ARG A 28 -13.29 3.57 15.70
N LEU A 29 -14.14 4.52 15.39
CA LEU A 29 -14.52 5.56 16.34
C LEU A 29 -15.53 5.00 17.35
N LYS A 30 -15.60 5.60 18.53
CA LYS A 30 -16.65 5.34 19.50
C LYS A 30 -18.06 5.57 18.93
N ASN A 31 -19.08 5.03 19.56
CA ASN A 31 -20.47 5.20 19.11
C ASN A 31 -20.87 6.68 19.05
N TRP A 32 -21.85 6.99 18.20
CA TRP A 32 -22.36 8.34 18.02
C TRP A 32 -22.82 8.97 19.32
N ASP A 33 -23.42 8.17 20.22
CA ASP A 33 -23.91 8.62 21.53
C ASP A 33 -22.80 9.07 22.48
N GLU A 34 -21.60 8.58 22.29
CA GLU A 34 -20.41 8.94 23.06
C GLU A 34 -19.59 10.09 22.44
N ARG A 35 -19.98 10.55 21.23
CA ARG A 35 -19.27 11.57 20.45
C ARG A 35 -20.18 12.76 20.10
N LYS A 36 -20.89 13.30 21.08
CA LYS A 36 -21.82 14.44 20.90
C LYS A 36 -21.14 15.81 21.02
N GLY A 37 -19.87 15.84 21.36
CA GLY A 37 -19.10 17.08 21.53
C GLY A 37 -18.76 17.75 20.20
N LYS A 38 -18.54 19.05 20.25
CA LYS A 38 -18.11 19.84 19.10
C LYS A 38 -16.73 19.35 18.60
N GLY A 39 -16.56 19.12 17.29
CA GLY A 39 -15.32 18.62 16.72
C GLY A 39 -15.09 17.10 16.90
N GLN A 40 -16.12 16.34 17.28
CA GLN A 40 -16.05 14.88 17.43
C GLN A 40 -16.69 14.12 16.24
N ASP A 41 -17.09 14.84 15.21
CA ASP A 41 -17.52 14.26 13.94
C ASP A 41 -16.33 13.68 13.16
N VAL A 42 -16.63 12.83 12.18
CA VAL A 42 -15.61 12.09 11.41
C VAL A 42 -14.65 13.04 10.69
N ASN A 43 -15.15 14.11 10.08
CA ASN A 43 -14.31 15.04 9.32
C ASN A 43 -13.37 15.82 10.23
N SER A 44 -13.84 16.26 11.39
CA SER A 44 -13.00 16.90 12.42
C SER A 44 -11.91 15.96 12.94
N VAL A 45 -12.23 14.68 13.14
CA VAL A 45 -11.27 13.66 13.56
C VAL A 45 -10.22 13.43 12.48
N ILE A 46 -10.61 13.35 11.21
CA ILE A 46 -9.68 13.24 10.07
C ILE A 46 -8.74 14.45 10.05
N GLY A 47 -9.27 15.67 10.19
CA GLY A 47 -8.45 16.88 10.25
C GLY A 47 -7.44 16.87 11.40
N MET A 48 -7.85 16.45 12.60
CA MET A 48 -6.94 16.30 13.75
C MET A 48 -5.85 15.26 13.49
N LEU A 49 -6.20 14.14 12.88
CA LEU A 49 -5.24 13.09 12.55
C LEU A 49 -4.21 13.59 11.53
N TYR A 50 -4.63 14.31 10.48
CA TYR A 50 -3.69 14.93 9.54
C TYR A 50 -2.73 15.90 10.23
N GLN A 51 -3.20 16.72 11.15
CA GLN A 51 -2.33 17.63 11.92
C GLN A 51 -1.32 16.86 12.78
N GLN A 52 -1.73 15.78 13.42
CA GLN A 52 -0.84 14.97 14.26
C GLN A 52 0.19 14.20 13.44
N THR A 53 -0.21 13.69 12.29
CA THR A 53 0.66 12.92 11.40
C THR A 53 1.55 13.77 10.50
N ALA A 54 1.30 15.08 10.39
CA ALA A 54 2.11 16.00 9.58
C ALA A 54 3.60 16.05 9.98
N LYS A 55 3.94 15.59 11.19
CA LYS A 55 5.32 15.49 11.69
C LYS A 55 6.06 14.25 11.14
N VAL A 56 5.33 13.26 10.65
CA VAL A 56 5.90 12.04 10.08
C VAL A 56 6.36 12.34 8.65
N LYS A 57 7.67 12.37 8.44
CA LYS A 57 8.27 12.69 7.13
C LYS A 57 8.66 11.44 6.33
N ASP A 58 8.78 10.31 7.02
CA ASP A 58 9.26 9.05 6.44
C ASP A 58 8.14 8.22 5.80
N ALA A 59 6.90 8.69 5.87
CA ALA A 59 5.74 8.02 5.29
C ALA A 59 4.75 9.01 4.69
N GLN A 60 4.14 8.61 3.57
CA GLN A 60 3.00 9.30 3.00
C GLN A 60 1.72 8.70 3.61
N ILE A 61 0.96 9.52 4.32
CA ILE A 61 -0.19 9.09 5.10
C ILE A 61 -1.47 9.63 4.47
N PHE A 62 -2.37 8.72 4.10
CA PHE A 62 -3.70 9.04 3.60
C PHE A 62 -4.75 8.67 4.65
N ILE A 63 -5.56 9.65 5.05
CA ILE A 63 -6.60 9.47 6.07
C ILE A 63 -7.93 9.83 5.45
N PHE A 64 -8.85 8.88 5.43
CA PHE A 64 -10.18 9.07 4.84
C PHE A 64 -11.22 8.20 5.54
N ALA A 65 -12.48 8.60 5.43
CA ALA A 65 -13.60 7.75 5.79
C ALA A 65 -14.09 6.96 4.58
N PRO A 66 -14.53 5.71 4.76
CA PRO A 66 -15.18 4.97 3.69
C PRO A 66 -16.45 5.72 3.22
N PRO A 67 -16.86 5.55 1.95
CA PRO A 67 -18.09 6.14 1.45
C PRO A 67 -19.30 5.61 2.23
N MET A 68 -20.34 6.45 2.39
CA MET A 68 -21.56 6.07 3.11
C MET A 68 -22.32 4.91 2.43
N ILE A 69 -22.13 4.76 1.11
CA ILE A 69 -22.76 3.67 0.33
C ILE A 69 -21.67 2.66 0.01
N THR A 70 -21.81 1.47 0.55
CA THR A 70 -20.87 0.36 0.28
C THR A 70 -20.91 -0.07 -1.19
N GLY A 71 -19.73 -0.34 -1.77
CA GLY A 71 -19.60 -0.77 -3.16
C GLY A 71 -19.30 0.35 -4.18
N TYR A 72 -19.28 1.61 -3.73
CA TYR A 72 -18.94 2.76 -4.58
C TYR A 72 -17.47 3.23 -4.41
N GLY A 73 -16.54 2.29 -4.37
CA GLY A 73 -15.12 2.57 -4.24
C GLY A 73 -14.59 2.47 -2.80
N ALA A 74 -13.30 2.63 -2.63
CA ALA A 74 -12.62 2.63 -1.33
C ALA A 74 -12.71 3.99 -0.63
N THR A 75 -12.83 5.07 -1.40
CA THR A 75 -12.93 6.46 -0.93
C THR A 75 -14.11 7.15 -1.58
N SER A 76 -14.58 8.24 -0.96
CA SER A 76 -15.56 9.14 -1.59
C SER A 76 -14.91 9.92 -2.73
N GLY A 77 -15.64 10.18 -3.83
CA GLY A 77 -15.17 10.94 -4.96
C GLY A 77 -15.20 10.13 -6.27
N PHE A 78 -14.28 10.44 -7.15
CA PHE A 78 -14.11 9.73 -8.42
C PHE A 78 -12.67 9.24 -8.57
N GLU A 79 -12.49 8.17 -9.33
CA GLU A 79 -11.20 7.58 -9.65
C GLU A 79 -10.94 7.75 -11.16
N MET A 80 -9.70 8.07 -11.50
CA MET A 80 -9.25 8.22 -12.87
C MET A 80 -7.98 7.42 -13.10
N HIS A 81 -7.87 6.83 -14.28
CA HIS A 81 -6.66 6.19 -14.75
C HIS A 81 -5.95 7.13 -15.75
N LEU A 82 -4.73 7.54 -15.40
CA LEU A 82 -3.85 8.25 -16.31
C LEU A 82 -2.87 7.23 -16.93
N GLU A 83 -2.92 7.09 -18.24
CA GLU A 83 -2.13 6.10 -18.97
C GLU A 83 -1.04 6.77 -19.81
N ASP A 84 0.19 6.30 -19.70
CA ASP A 84 1.24 6.61 -20.67
C ASP A 84 1.21 5.60 -21.82
N LYS A 85 0.88 6.10 -23.01
CA LYS A 85 0.87 5.30 -24.26
C LYS A 85 2.19 5.41 -25.03
N THR A 86 3.14 6.20 -24.56
CA THR A 86 4.41 6.40 -25.26
C THR A 86 5.48 5.40 -24.86
N GLY A 87 5.33 4.76 -23.67
CA GLY A 87 6.35 3.89 -23.09
C GLY A 87 7.63 4.64 -22.72
N GLY A 88 7.50 5.94 -22.40
CA GLY A 88 8.61 6.82 -22.07
C GLY A 88 9.15 6.65 -20.65
N ASP A 89 9.94 7.63 -20.22
CA ASP A 89 10.53 7.63 -18.87
C ASP A 89 9.46 7.82 -17.79
N LEU A 90 9.49 6.94 -16.80
CA LEU A 90 8.57 6.96 -15.65
C LEU A 90 8.68 8.25 -14.83
N ASN A 91 9.88 8.86 -14.73
CA ASN A 91 10.04 10.13 -14.02
C ASN A 91 9.38 11.28 -14.77
N GLN A 92 9.48 11.28 -16.10
CA GLN A 92 8.78 12.25 -16.94
C GLN A 92 7.27 12.09 -16.81
N PHE A 93 6.77 10.87 -16.84
CA PHE A 93 5.35 10.58 -16.63
C PHE A 93 4.88 11.02 -15.24
N PHE A 94 5.70 10.81 -14.21
CA PHE A 94 5.41 11.30 -12.86
C PHE A 94 5.32 12.82 -12.80
N GLY A 95 6.22 13.53 -13.47
CA GLY A 95 6.17 15.00 -13.60
C GLY A 95 4.86 15.48 -14.21
N ILE A 96 4.42 14.85 -15.31
CA ILE A 96 3.13 15.14 -15.96
C ILE A 96 1.96 14.84 -15.02
N THR A 97 2.03 13.73 -14.28
CA THR A 97 1.02 13.37 -13.28
C THR A 97 0.90 14.44 -12.20
N GLN A 98 2.02 14.94 -11.68
CA GLN A 98 2.05 15.98 -10.65
C GLN A 98 1.48 17.32 -11.19
N GLU A 99 1.82 17.70 -12.41
CA GLU A 99 1.27 18.90 -13.06
C GLU A 99 -0.26 18.77 -13.24
N PHE A 100 -0.73 17.61 -13.69
CA PHE A 100 -2.15 17.33 -13.85
C PHE A 100 -2.89 17.40 -12.50
N MET A 101 -2.34 16.80 -11.47
CA MET A 101 -2.90 16.86 -10.10
C MET A 101 -2.95 18.32 -9.60
N GLY A 102 -1.89 19.11 -9.85
CA GLY A 102 -1.87 20.52 -9.49
C GLY A 102 -2.97 21.34 -10.18
N LYS A 103 -3.24 21.06 -11.47
CA LYS A 103 -4.34 21.69 -12.22
C LYS A 103 -5.71 21.26 -11.69
N LEU A 104 -5.88 20.00 -11.31
CA LEU A 104 -7.12 19.50 -10.71
C LEU A 104 -7.39 20.16 -9.35
N MET A 105 -6.37 20.34 -8.53
CA MET A 105 -6.51 20.97 -7.21
C MET A 105 -6.89 22.47 -7.28
N GLN A 106 -6.74 23.11 -8.45
CA GLN A 106 -7.21 24.48 -8.67
C GLN A 106 -8.71 24.57 -8.98
N ARG A 107 -9.36 23.45 -9.20
CA ARG A 107 -10.81 23.41 -9.48
C ARG A 107 -11.60 23.49 -8.18
N PRO A 108 -12.63 24.33 -8.09
CA PRO A 108 -13.43 24.50 -6.88
C PRO A 108 -14.23 23.23 -6.50
N GLU A 109 -14.46 22.36 -7.47
CA GLU A 109 -15.18 21.10 -7.29
C GLU A 109 -14.32 20.00 -6.65
N VAL A 110 -12.98 20.18 -6.62
CA VAL A 110 -12.00 19.17 -6.19
C VAL A 110 -11.35 19.62 -4.89
N ALA A 111 -11.65 18.93 -3.81
CA ALA A 111 -11.10 19.23 -2.50
C ALA A 111 -9.67 18.68 -2.31
N VAL A 112 -9.41 17.48 -2.85
CA VAL A 112 -8.10 16.82 -2.73
C VAL A 112 -7.88 15.87 -3.90
N VAL A 113 -6.64 15.79 -4.38
CA VAL A 113 -6.21 14.83 -5.41
C VAL A 113 -5.07 13.99 -4.85
N GLN A 114 -5.14 12.68 -5.06
CA GLN A 114 -4.13 11.73 -4.55
C GLN A 114 -3.77 10.74 -5.64
N THR A 115 -2.54 10.22 -5.60
CA THR A 115 -2.08 9.12 -6.43
C THR A 115 -1.26 8.14 -5.60
N SER A 116 -1.38 6.86 -5.87
CA SER A 116 -0.54 5.81 -5.31
C SER A 116 0.73 5.58 -6.15
N PHE A 117 0.84 6.22 -7.32
CA PHE A 117 1.99 6.07 -8.20
C PHE A 117 3.23 6.75 -7.61
N ASN A 118 4.29 5.96 -7.43
CA ASN A 118 5.59 6.43 -6.94
C ASN A 118 6.71 5.77 -7.76
N PRO A 119 7.36 6.50 -8.69
CA PRO A 119 8.45 5.97 -9.52
C PRO A 119 9.77 5.84 -8.77
N THR A 120 9.90 6.48 -7.61
CA THR A 120 11.15 6.48 -6.83
C THR A 120 11.22 5.35 -5.80
N PHE A 121 10.26 4.41 -5.83
CA PHE A 121 10.29 3.27 -4.93
C PHE A 121 11.49 2.37 -5.28
N PRO A 122 12.47 2.19 -4.38
CA PRO A 122 13.66 1.40 -4.68
C PRO A 122 13.29 -0.07 -4.85
N GLN A 123 13.70 -0.66 -5.96
CA GLN A 123 13.52 -2.07 -6.28
C GLN A 123 14.84 -2.66 -6.73
N TYR A 124 15.06 -3.93 -6.40
CA TYR A 124 16.17 -4.71 -6.95
C TYR A 124 15.68 -5.52 -8.14
N MET A 125 16.40 -5.43 -9.25
CA MET A 125 16.20 -6.30 -10.41
C MET A 125 17.09 -7.53 -10.24
N ALA A 126 16.50 -8.71 -10.18
CA ALA A 126 17.23 -9.97 -10.21
C ALA A 126 17.40 -10.41 -11.68
N ASP A 127 18.57 -10.16 -12.25
CA ASP A 127 18.92 -10.63 -13.59
C ASP A 127 19.62 -11.99 -13.49
N VAL A 128 19.02 -13.02 -14.09
CA VAL A 128 19.51 -14.39 -14.05
C VAL A 128 20.22 -14.73 -15.36
N ASP A 129 21.53 -14.96 -15.29
CA ASP A 129 22.34 -15.38 -16.43
C ASP A 129 21.98 -16.80 -16.87
N ALA A 130 21.14 -16.88 -17.90
CA ALA A 130 20.67 -18.16 -18.45
C ALA A 130 21.81 -19.05 -19.01
N ALA A 131 22.91 -18.45 -19.51
CA ALA A 131 24.03 -19.18 -20.03
C ALA A 131 24.80 -19.90 -18.91
N LYS A 132 25.05 -19.19 -17.79
CA LYS A 132 25.68 -19.80 -16.61
C LYS A 132 24.78 -20.87 -15.99
N CYS A 133 23.45 -20.63 -15.92
CA CYS A 133 22.53 -21.65 -15.46
C CYS A 133 22.64 -22.93 -16.29
N LYS A 134 22.65 -22.81 -17.59
CA LYS A 134 22.80 -23.95 -18.51
C LYS A 134 24.12 -24.70 -18.30
N GLN A 135 25.24 -23.97 -18.13
CA GLN A 135 26.53 -24.55 -17.81
C GLN A 135 26.55 -25.32 -16.49
N ALA A 136 25.84 -24.78 -15.48
CA ALA A 136 25.71 -25.42 -14.17
C ALA A 136 24.66 -26.56 -14.15
N GLY A 137 23.94 -26.81 -15.24
CA GLY A 137 22.90 -27.85 -15.31
C GLY A 137 21.62 -27.53 -14.56
N ILE A 138 21.37 -26.24 -14.23
CA ILE A 138 20.16 -25.78 -13.54
C ILE A 138 19.32 -24.88 -14.43
N SER A 139 18.01 -24.84 -14.20
CA SER A 139 17.14 -23.94 -14.95
C SER A 139 17.09 -22.54 -14.32
N PRO A 140 16.94 -21.46 -15.11
CA PRO A 140 16.71 -20.12 -14.60
C PRO A 140 15.50 -20.05 -13.65
N SER A 141 14.44 -20.83 -13.91
CA SER A 141 13.26 -20.90 -13.05
C SER A 141 13.57 -21.45 -11.65
N THR A 142 14.50 -22.41 -11.57
CA THR A 142 14.96 -22.95 -10.27
C THR A 142 15.64 -21.87 -9.44
N VAL A 143 16.49 -21.04 -10.08
CA VAL A 143 17.14 -19.91 -9.40
C VAL A 143 16.10 -18.90 -8.90
N LEU A 144 15.14 -18.52 -9.74
CA LEU A 144 14.08 -17.57 -9.36
C LEU A 144 13.20 -18.11 -8.24
N THR A 145 12.84 -19.40 -8.25
CA THR A 145 12.06 -20.02 -7.18
C THR A 145 12.86 -20.06 -5.87
N THR A 146 14.16 -20.31 -5.93
CA THR A 146 15.03 -20.26 -4.75
C THR A 146 15.08 -18.83 -4.18
N LEU A 147 15.29 -17.83 -5.02
CA LEU A 147 15.26 -16.42 -4.61
C LEU A 147 13.92 -16.02 -3.99
N GLN A 148 12.81 -16.50 -4.55
CA GLN A 148 11.49 -16.30 -3.97
C GLN A 148 11.41 -16.89 -2.55
N GLY A 149 11.91 -18.11 -2.34
CA GLY A 149 11.95 -18.73 -1.01
C GLY A 149 12.79 -17.94 -0.01
N TYR A 150 13.92 -17.38 -0.46
CA TYR A 150 14.79 -16.58 0.40
C TYR A 150 14.19 -15.21 0.75
N TYR A 151 13.75 -14.44 -0.23
CA TYR A 151 13.36 -13.04 -0.04
C TYR A 151 11.85 -12.83 0.08
N GLY A 152 11.04 -13.50 -0.74
CA GLY A 152 9.59 -13.29 -0.80
C GLY A 152 8.77 -14.19 0.12
N GLY A 153 9.35 -15.31 0.52
CA GLY A 153 8.63 -16.40 1.16
C GLY A 153 7.84 -17.26 0.16
N MET A 154 7.91 -18.55 0.32
CA MET A 154 7.24 -19.53 -0.52
C MET A 154 6.09 -20.16 0.26
N TYR A 155 4.87 -20.05 -0.28
CA TYR A 155 3.73 -20.78 0.25
C TYR A 155 3.88 -22.28 -0.03
N VAL A 156 3.81 -23.11 1.01
CA VAL A 156 4.03 -24.56 0.88
C VAL A 156 2.82 -25.37 1.27
N SER A 157 2.02 -24.92 2.21
CA SER A 157 0.90 -25.69 2.75
C SER A 157 -0.07 -24.79 3.54
N ASN A 158 -1.14 -25.43 4.02
CA ASN A 158 -1.99 -24.85 5.04
C ASN A 158 -2.41 -25.92 6.06
N PHE A 159 -2.86 -25.48 7.22
CA PHE A 159 -3.48 -26.34 8.22
C PHE A 159 -4.66 -25.66 8.89
N ASN A 160 -5.62 -26.46 9.35
CA ASN A 160 -6.78 -25.96 10.08
C ASN A 160 -6.54 -26.13 11.59
N ARG A 161 -6.70 -25.06 12.36
CA ARG A 161 -6.66 -25.10 13.82
C ARG A 161 -7.60 -24.05 14.40
N PHE A 162 -8.28 -24.37 15.47
CA PHE A 162 -9.24 -23.48 16.13
C PHE A 162 -10.32 -22.91 15.17
N GLY A 163 -10.79 -23.71 14.21
CA GLY A 163 -11.78 -23.28 13.22
C GLY A 163 -11.26 -22.24 12.19
N LYS A 164 -9.95 -22.04 12.10
CA LYS A 164 -9.31 -21.11 11.16
C LYS A 164 -8.30 -21.84 10.29
N LEU A 165 -8.16 -21.37 9.05
CA LEU A 165 -7.14 -21.79 8.11
C LEU A 165 -5.87 -20.97 8.31
N TYR A 166 -4.76 -21.64 8.57
CA TYR A 166 -3.43 -21.03 8.68
C TYR A 166 -2.59 -21.42 7.48
N ARG A 167 -1.99 -20.44 6.83
CA ARG A 167 -1.06 -20.65 5.72
C ARG A 167 0.36 -20.83 6.24
N VAL A 168 1.08 -21.78 5.68
CA VAL A 168 2.48 -22.05 6.00
C VAL A 168 3.36 -21.49 4.89
N TYR A 169 4.26 -20.60 5.27
CA TYR A 169 5.27 -20.03 4.37
C TYR A 169 6.66 -20.42 4.86
N ILE A 170 7.54 -20.76 3.93
CA ILE A 170 8.98 -20.93 4.17
C ILE A 170 9.70 -19.71 3.68
N GLN A 171 10.59 -19.17 4.50
CA GLN A 171 11.43 -18.03 4.16
C GLN A 171 12.77 -18.19 4.88
N ALA A 172 13.86 -17.71 4.27
CA ALA A 172 15.15 -17.66 4.95
C ALA A 172 15.11 -16.70 6.15
N ASP A 173 15.91 -17.00 7.16
CA ASP A 173 16.04 -16.12 8.32
C ASP A 173 16.59 -14.74 7.92
N PRO A 174 16.21 -13.66 8.63
CA PRO A 174 16.67 -12.31 8.29
C PRO A 174 18.19 -12.20 8.15
N GLN A 175 18.96 -12.88 8.99
CA GLN A 175 20.43 -12.89 8.96
C GLN A 175 21.01 -13.54 7.69
N ASP A 176 20.27 -14.46 7.06
CA ASP A 176 20.74 -15.20 5.87
C ASP A 176 20.32 -14.50 4.56
N ARG A 177 19.66 -13.35 4.62
CA ARG A 177 19.17 -12.58 3.46
C ARG A 177 19.54 -11.09 3.50
N ILE A 178 20.49 -10.71 4.34
CA ILE A 178 20.97 -9.31 4.46
C ILE A 178 22.00 -8.98 3.38
N ASN A 179 22.67 -9.97 2.80
CA ASN A 179 23.74 -9.82 1.80
C ASN A 179 23.28 -10.29 0.42
#